data_735b4ec3ed8af43c26afa64b8aac9d81
#
_entry.id   735b4ec3ed8af43c26afa64b8aac9d81
#
_cell.length_a   1.000
_cell.length_b   1.000
_cell.length_c   1.000
_cell.angle_alpha   90.00
_cell.angle_beta   90.00
_cell.angle_gamma   90.00
#
_symmetry.space_group_name_H-M   'P 1'
#
loop_
_entity.id
_entity.type
_entity.pdbx_description
1 polymer ?
#
loop_
_entity_poly.entity_id
_entity_poly.type
_entity_poly.pdbx_seq_one_letter_code
_entity_poly.pdbx_strand_id
1 'polypeptide(L)' 'MSDTSYLLTLSCPNRPGIVARVTAELFSHGGNILEAHQFDDTETGRFFTRIVFNLHDDRKIPNLVVSFKPIGDHYRMIWG' A
#
# COMPACT_ATOMS: atom_id res chain seq x y z
N MET A 1 -4.46 5.39 -19.41
CA MET A 1 -4.06 5.47 -18.00
C MET A 1 -4.54 6.80 -17.43
N SER A 2 -5.01 6.80 -16.20
CA SER A 2 -5.51 8.01 -15.55
C SER A 2 -4.36 8.92 -15.12
N ASP A 3 -4.59 10.24 -15.16
CA ASP A 3 -3.66 11.22 -14.60
C ASP A 3 -3.83 11.40 -13.09
N THR A 4 -4.87 10.82 -12.51
CA THR A 4 -5.12 10.91 -11.08
C THR A 4 -4.11 10.03 -10.32
N SER A 5 -3.45 10.61 -9.33
CA SER A 5 -2.58 9.84 -8.44
C SER A 5 -3.20 9.72 -7.06
N TYR A 6 -2.86 8.63 -6.40
CA TYR A 6 -3.34 8.30 -5.06
C TYR A 6 -2.16 8.11 -4.13
N LEU A 7 -2.39 8.37 -2.86
CA LEU A 7 -1.39 8.19 -1.82
C LEU A 7 -1.87 7.12 -0.84
N LEU A 8 -1.08 6.07 -0.70
CA LEU A 8 -1.26 5.08 0.35
C LEU A 8 -0.18 5.30 1.40
N THR A 9 -0.59 5.49 2.65
CA THR A 9 0.32 5.48 3.78
C THR A 9 -0.02 4.33 4.69
N LEU A 10 0.99 3.66 5.23
CA LEU A 10 0.76 2.61 6.20
C LEU A 10 1.89 2.55 7.21
N SER A 11 1.55 2.09 8.40
CA SER A 11 2.53 1.71 9.42
C SER A 11 2.09 0.41 10.07
N CYS A 12 3.04 -0.42 10.42
CA CYS A 12 2.76 -1.70 11.06
C CYS A 12 4.02 -2.25 11.73
N PRO A 13 3.89 -3.28 12.59
CA PRO A 13 5.07 -3.99 13.06
C PRO A 13 5.87 -4.53 11.88
N ASN A 14 7.19 -4.39 11.93
CA ASN A 14 8.03 -4.82 10.80
C ASN A 14 8.04 -6.35 10.70
N ARG A 15 7.73 -6.84 9.49
CA ARG A 15 7.68 -8.26 9.17
C ARG A 15 8.15 -8.47 7.73
N PRO A 16 8.76 -9.63 7.42
CA PRO A 16 9.14 -9.93 6.04
C PRO A 16 7.92 -9.96 5.11
N GLY A 17 8.11 -9.50 3.88
CA GLY A 17 7.13 -9.63 2.81
C GLY A 17 6.07 -8.54 2.75
N ILE A 18 6.09 -7.54 3.64
CA ILE A 18 5.09 -6.46 3.65
C ILE A 18 5.03 -5.74 2.30
N VAL A 19 6.17 -5.24 1.84
CA VAL A 19 6.21 -4.47 0.57
C VAL A 19 5.78 -5.32 -0.60
N ALA A 20 6.24 -6.57 -0.66
CA ALA A 20 5.88 -7.48 -1.74
C ALA A 20 4.37 -7.71 -1.78
N ARG A 21 3.75 -7.92 -0.61
CA ARG A 21 2.30 -8.16 -0.54
C ARG A 21 1.50 -6.93 -0.92
N VAL A 22 1.91 -5.76 -0.44
CA VAL A 22 1.23 -4.49 -0.74
C VAL A 22 1.32 -4.16 -2.22
N THR A 23 2.52 -4.23 -2.79
CA THR A 23 2.71 -3.89 -4.21
C THR A 23 2.04 -4.88 -5.13
N ALA A 24 2.01 -6.17 -4.77
CA ALA A 24 1.28 -7.17 -5.54
C ALA A 24 -0.22 -6.87 -5.57
N GLU A 25 -0.79 -6.41 -4.45
CA GLU A 25 -2.20 -6.05 -4.39
C GLU A 25 -2.51 -4.83 -5.24
N LEU A 26 -1.67 -3.80 -5.19
CA LEU A 26 -1.83 -2.63 -6.06
C LEU A 26 -1.75 -3.03 -7.53
N PHE A 27 -0.77 -3.85 -7.88
CA PHE A 27 -0.59 -4.30 -9.25
C PHE A 27 -1.77 -5.12 -9.76
N SER A 28 -2.35 -5.98 -8.92
CA SER A 28 -3.49 -6.82 -9.30
C SER A 28 -4.74 -6.00 -9.63
N HIS A 29 -4.81 -4.76 -9.16
CA HIS A 29 -5.91 -3.84 -9.45
C HIS A 29 -5.55 -2.82 -10.54
N GLY A 30 -4.49 -3.07 -11.30
CA GLY A 30 -4.06 -2.18 -12.37
C GLY A 30 -3.27 -0.97 -11.89
N GLY A 31 -2.65 -1.09 -10.72
CA GLY A 31 -1.86 0.00 -10.15
C GLY A 31 -0.47 0.10 -10.75
N ASN A 32 -0.03 1.33 -10.93
CA ASN A 32 1.33 1.67 -11.35
C ASN A 32 1.96 2.53 -10.26
N ILE A 33 3.07 2.08 -9.71
CA ILE A 33 3.73 2.78 -8.60
C ILE A 33 4.62 3.88 -9.18
N LEU A 34 4.36 5.12 -8.75
CA LEU A 34 5.09 6.31 -9.21
C LEU A 34 6.22 6.66 -8.25
N GLU A 35 5.99 6.52 -6.95
CA GLU A 35 6.97 6.76 -5.91
C GLU A 35 6.72 5.81 -4.75
N ALA A 36 7.79 5.42 -4.07
CA ALA A 36 7.69 4.63 -2.85
C ALA A 36 8.81 5.05 -1.91
N HIS A 37 8.45 5.41 -0.69
CA HIS A 37 9.39 5.74 0.37
C HIS A 37 9.07 4.89 1.57
N GLN A 38 10.10 4.32 2.18
CA GLN A 38 9.92 3.46 3.33
C GLN A 38 10.95 3.79 4.41
N PHE A 39 10.53 3.59 5.64
CA PHE A 39 11.35 3.85 6.80
C PHE A 39 11.12 2.74 7.82
N ASP A 40 12.22 2.17 8.31
CA ASP A 40 12.21 1.12 9.31
C ASP A 40 12.73 1.70 10.62
N ASP A 41 11.84 1.83 11.61
CA ASP A 41 12.22 2.32 12.93
C ASP A 41 12.68 1.14 13.78
N THR A 42 14.00 1.00 13.92
CA THR A 42 14.58 -0.12 14.65
C THR A 42 14.35 -0.02 16.16
N GLU A 43 14.11 1.17 16.71
CA GLU A 43 13.85 1.34 18.13
C GLU A 43 12.48 0.80 18.54
N THR A 44 11.47 1.07 17.71
CA THR A 44 10.09 0.62 17.99
C THR A 44 9.73 -0.67 17.29
N GLY A 45 10.53 -1.12 16.33
CA GLY A 45 10.21 -2.28 15.50
C GLY A 45 9.08 -2.02 14.52
N ARG A 46 8.80 -0.75 14.20
CA ARG A 46 7.73 -0.39 13.27
C ARG A 46 8.29 -0.06 11.90
N PHE A 47 7.47 -0.40 10.92
CA PHE A 47 7.71 -0.13 9.50
C PHE A 47 6.72 0.91 9.01
N PHE A 48 7.21 1.88 8.24
CA PHE A 48 6.39 2.95 7.65
C PHE A 48 6.65 2.98 6.15
N THR A 49 5.60 3.12 5.36
CA THR A 49 5.78 3.34 3.93
C THR A 49 4.75 4.31 3.39
N ARG A 50 5.15 5.02 2.36
CA ARG A 50 4.33 5.98 1.63
C ARG A 50 4.48 5.65 0.16
N ILE A 51 3.37 5.33 -0.49
CA ILE A 51 3.36 4.92 -1.89
C ILE A 51 2.43 5.85 -2.67
N VAL A 52 2.95 6.45 -3.72
CA VAL A 52 2.15 7.22 -4.68
C VAL A 52 1.96 6.33 -5.91
N PHE A 53 0.73 6.17 -6.32
CA PHE A 53 0.40 5.29 -7.44
C PHE A 53 -0.77 5.86 -8.24
N ASN A 54 -0.92 5.41 -9.47
CA ASN A 54 -2.13 5.63 -10.24
C ASN A 54 -2.72 4.28 -10.65
N LEU A 55 -3.97 4.32 -11.09
CA LEU A 55 -4.68 3.14 -11.57
C LEU A 55 -4.96 3.29 -13.05
N HIS A 56 -4.96 2.18 -13.75
CA HIS A 56 -5.43 2.14 -15.13
C HIS A 56 -6.89 2.59 -15.22
N ASP A 57 -7.70 2.23 -14.23
CA ASP A 57 -9.12 2.58 -14.16
C ASP A 57 -9.46 3.05 -12.74
N ASP A 58 -9.71 4.35 -12.57
CA ASP A 58 -10.00 4.97 -11.27
C ASP A 58 -11.27 4.42 -10.62
N ARG A 59 -12.17 3.81 -11.40
CA ARG A 59 -13.39 3.20 -10.86
C ARG A 59 -13.09 1.99 -9.99
N LYS A 60 -11.86 1.47 -10.03
CA LYS A 60 -11.44 0.32 -9.22
C LYS A 60 -10.97 0.70 -7.81
N ILE A 61 -10.91 1.99 -7.47
CA ILE A 61 -10.49 2.41 -6.13
C ILE A 61 -11.33 1.76 -5.02
N PRO A 62 -12.67 1.77 -5.07
CA PRO A 62 -13.44 1.11 -4.01
C PRO A 62 -13.12 -0.38 -3.87
N ASN A 63 -12.91 -1.07 -4.98
CA ASN A 63 -12.57 -2.50 -4.96
C ASN A 63 -11.18 -2.72 -4.34
N LEU A 64 -10.23 -1.85 -4.66
CA LEU A 64 -8.88 -1.91 -4.08
C LEU A 64 -8.95 -1.72 -2.56
N VAL A 65 -9.69 -0.72 -2.09
CA VAL A 65 -9.83 -0.45 -0.66
C VAL A 65 -10.40 -1.66 0.06
N VAL A 66 -11.46 -2.27 -0.48
CA VAL A 66 -12.09 -3.45 0.11
C VAL A 66 -11.12 -4.63 0.15
N SER A 67 -10.40 -4.88 -0.95
CA SER A 67 -9.49 -6.02 -1.02
C SER A 67 -8.22 -5.81 -0.18
N PHE A 68 -7.84 -4.56 0.08
CA PHE A 68 -6.68 -4.25 0.92
C PHE A 68 -6.95 -4.48 2.40
N LYS A 69 -8.19 -4.38 2.83
CA LYS A 69 -8.55 -4.47 4.25
C LYS A 69 -8.05 -5.76 4.92
N PRO A 70 -8.23 -6.96 4.34
CA PRO A 70 -7.67 -8.18 4.95
C PRO A 70 -6.15 -8.14 5.09
N ILE A 71 -5.46 -7.50 4.16
CA ILE A 71 -4.00 -7.34 4.22
C ILE A 71 -3.63 -6.44 5.39
N GLY A 72 -4.31 -5.31 5.52
CA GLY A 72 -4.11 -4.39 6.63
C GLY A 72 -4.34 -5.07 7.97
N ASP A 73 -5.41 -5.86 8.08
CA ASP A 73 -5.73 -6.59 9.30
C ASP A 73 -4.66 -7.66 9.61
N HIS A 74 -4.21 -8.39 8.60
CA HIS A 74 -3.21 -9.45 8.77
C HIS A 74 -1.89 -8.91 9.33
N TYR A 75 -1.45 -7.75 8.84
CA TYR A 75 -0.19 -7.13 9.26
C TYR A 75 -0.37 -6.13 10.39
N ARG A 76 -1.60 -5.94 10.88
CA ARG A 76 -1.93 -4.93 11.90
C ARG A 76 -1.53 -3.52 11.47
N MET A 77 -1.85 -3.19 10.24
CA MET A 77 -1.52 -1.90 9.65
C MET A 77 -2.44 -0.79 10.13
N ILE A 78 -1.86 0.39 10.31
CA ILE A 78 -2.60 1.66 10.34
C ILE A 78 -2.40 2.23 8.94
N TRP A 79 -3.48 2.38 8.17
CA TRP A 79 -3.35 2.75 6.77
C TRP A 79 -4.52 3.61 6.29
N GLY A 80 -4.25 4.32 5.17
CA GLY A 80 -5.27 5.14 4.53
C GLY A 80 -4.86 5.70 3.19
#